data_5115ecbe629ef7f642ac1ae6f5319e14
#
_entry.id   5115ecbe629ef7f642ac1ae6f5319e14
#
_cell.length_a   1.000
_cell.length_b   1.000
_cell.length_c   1.000
_cell.angle_alpha   90.00
_cell.angle_beta   90.00
_cell.angle_gamma   90.00
#
_symmetry.space_group_name_H-M   'P 1'
#
loop_
_entity.id
_entity.type
_entity.pdbx_description
1 polymer ?
#
loop_
_entity_poly.entity_id
_entity_poly.type
_entity_poly.pdbx_seq_one_letter_code
_entity_poly.pdbx_strand_id
1 'polypeptide(L)'
;MLERRSFINNITIPANGVNYLTNIKRIILDVLKPHAPSIIEVAERLGSLEGISGVNISLEEVDADTDSIKITIEGNNIDYKAVKKAISECGAVIHSIDGVSAGMKIIDEVNTPQDR
;
A
#
# COMPACT_ATOMS: atom_id res chain seq x y z
N MET A 1 -22.62 -12.08 -23.07
CA MET A 1 -22.12 -10.94 -23.81
C MET A 1 -20.85 -10.43 -23.22
N LEU A 2 -20.13 -9.86 -24.09
CA LEU A 2 -18.91 -9.23 -23.64
C LEU A 2 -19.23 -8.04 -22.77
N GLU A 3 -18.49 -7.89 -21.73
CA GLU A 3 -18.54 -6.65 -21.01
C GLU A 3 -18.10 -5.56 -21.95
N ARG A 4 -18.68 -4.40 -21.78
CA ARG A 4 -18.35 -3.28 -22.62
C ARG A 4 -17.07 -2.65 -22.11
N ARG A 5 -15.98 -3.23 -22.58
CA ARG A 5 -14.65 -2.81 -22.19
C ARG A 5 -13.78 -2.65 -23.41
N SER A 6 -12.82 -1.79 -23.29
CA SER A 6 -11.78 -1.63 -24.29
C SER A 6 -10.46 -2.03 -23.67
N PHE A 7 -9.54 -2.43 -24.55
CA PHE A 7 -8.21 -2.79 -24.12
C PHE A 7 -7.22 -1.89 -24.81
N ILE A 8 -6.39 -1.21 -24.04
CA ILE A 8 -5.31 -0.38 -24.56
C ILE A 8 -4.07 -0.80 -23.80
N ASN A 9 -3.10 -1.36 -24.51
CA ASN A 9 -1.86 -1.82 -23.90
C ASN A 9 -2.14 -2.75 -22.71
N ASN A 10 -3.10 -3.67 -22.90
CA ASN A 10 -3.49 -4.63 -21.87
C ASN A 10 -4.19 -4.01 -20.65
N ILE A 11 -4.63 -2.77 -20.79
CA ILE A 11 -5.40 -2.12 -19.73
C ILE A 11 -6.86 -2.19 -20.12
N THR A 12 -7.69 -2.63 -19.18
CA THR A 12 -9.13 -2.73 -19.39
C THR A 12 -9.81 -1.43 -18.99
N ILE A 13 -10.60 -0.88 -19.88
CA ILE A 13 -11.33 0.36 -19.64
C ILE A 13 -12.77 0.00 -19.33
N PRO A 14 -13.33 0.48 -18.22
CA PRO A 14 -14.71 0.17 -17.86
C PRO A 14 -15.70 0.69 -18.88
N ALA A 15 -16.85 0.03 -18.94
CA ALA A 15 -17.89 0.35 -19.90
C ALA A 15 -18.51 1.74 -19.67
N ASN A 16 -18.42 2.26 -18.47
CA ASN A 16 -18.98 3.59 -18.18
C ASN A 16 -18.13 4.74 -18.71
N GLY A 17 -17.03 4.40 -19.38
CA GLY A 17 -16.18 5.41 -19.98
C GLY A 17 -15.19 6.06 -19.01
N VAL A 18 -15.26 5.73 -17.73
CA VAL A 18 -14.30 6.23 -16.77
C VAL A 18 -13.05 5.39 -16.84
N ASN A 19 -11.93 6.05 -17.05
CA ASN A 19 -10.67 5.36 -17.18
C ASN A 19 -9.92 5.43 -15.85
N TYR A 20 -9.89 4.31 -15.15
CA TYR A 20 -9.19 4.22 -13.87
C TYR A 20 -7.73 3.81 -14.10
N LEU A 21 -7.06 4.57 -14.93
CA LEU A 21 -5.62 4.38 -15.10
C LEU A 21 -4.86 4.84 -13.88
N THR A 22 -5.58 5.34 -12.89
CA THR A 22 -4.97 5.70 -11.64
C THR A 22 -4.43 4.45 -11.00
N ASN A 23 -3.17 4.41 -10.89
CA ASN A 23 -2.37 3.29 -10.51
C ASN A 23 -1.72 3.67 -9.19
N ILE A 24 -2.02 2.94 -8.15
CA ILE A 24 -1.42 3.23 -6.85
C ILE A 24 0.02 2.76 -6.88
N LYS A 25 0.92 3.70 -6.67
CA LYS A 25 2.36 3.48 -6.76
C LYS A 25 3.04 3.40 -5.41
N ARG A 26 2.50 4.08 -4.40
CA ARG A 26 3.07 4.07 -3.06
C ARG A 26 1.98 4.23 -2.04
N ILE A 27 2.10 3.49 -0.94
CA ILE A 27 1.22 3.64 0.22
C ILE A 27 2.10 3.70 1.45
N ILE A 28 1.78 4.62 2.34
CA ILE A 28 2.47 4.74 3.63
C ILE A 28 1.44 4.51 4.72
N LEU A 29 1.71 3.53 5.58
CA LEU A 29 0.77 3.10 6.61
C LEU A 29 1.40 3.17 7.98
N ASP A 30 0.59 3.56 8.96
CA ASP A 30 0.91 3.42 10.37
C ASP A 30 0.16 2.20 10.86
N VAL A 31 0.86 1.23 11.42
CA VAL A 31 0.30 -0.08 11.74
C VAL A 31 0.68 -0.47 13.15
N LEU A 32 -0.29 -1.02 13.88
CA LEU A 32 -0.05 -1.63 15.18
C LEU A 32 0.06 -3.14 14.99
N LYS A 33 1.17 -3.69 15.44
CA LYS A 33 1.48 -5.10 15.22
C LYS A 33 1.76 -5.78 16.56
N PRO A 34 1.25 -6.98 16.79
CA PRO A 34 1.73 -7.78 17.94
C PRO A 34 3.22 -8.00 17.80
N HIS A 35 3.89 -8.33 18.89
CA HIS A 35 5.34 -8.55 18.81
C HIS A 35 5.72 -9.66 17.84
N ALA A 36 4.86 -10.65 17.68
CA ALA A 36 5.03 -11.69 16.66
C ALA A 36 3.84 -11.64 15.71
N PRO A 37 4.03 -11.83 14.41
CA PRO A 37 5.29 -12.12 13.71
C PRO A 37 6.23 -10.92 13.68
N SER A 38 7.49 -11.18 13.34
CA SER A 38 8.50 -10.12 13.28
C SER A 38 8.27 -9.21 12.08
N ILE A 39 8.91 -8.04 12.09
CA ILE A 39 8.82 -7.14 10.94
C ILE A 39 9.45 -7.76 9.69
N ILE A 40 10.38 -8.67 9.87
CA ILE A 40 10.96 -9.40 8.73
C ILE A 40 9.89 -10.25 8.05
N GLU A 41 9.12 -10.98 8.84
CA GLU A 41 8.06 -11.83 8.31
C GLU A 41 6.98 -11.01 7.63
N VAL A 42 6.61 -9.88 8.24
CA VAL A 42 5.60 -9.00 7.65
C VAL A 42 6.11 -8.44 6.33
N ALA A 43 7.37 -8.01 6.29
CA ALA A 43 7.94 -7.46 5.07
C ALA A 43 7.98 -8.50 3.95
N GLU A 44 8.38 -9.73 4.28
CA GLU A 44 8.40 -10.80 3.29
C GLU A 44 7.00 -11.11 2.77
N ARG A 45 6.03 -11.12 3.66
CA ARG A 45 4.65 -11.39 3.30
C ARG A 45 4.11 -10.33 2.34
N LEU A 46 4.31 -9.06 2.69
CA LEU A 46 3.84 -7.96 1.85
C LEU A 46 4.61 -7.88 0.55
N GLY A 47 5.91 -8.12 0.59
CA GLY A 47 6.75 -8.04 -0.60
C GLY A 47 6.44 -9.10 -1.63
N SER A 48 5.76 -10.18 -1.23
CA SER A 48 5.40 -11.24 -2.17
C SER A 48 4.05 -11.03 -2.83
N LEU A 49 3.32 -9.98 -2.47
CA LEU A 49 2.05 -9.69 -3.11
C LEU A 49 2.25 -9.18 -4.53
N GLU A 50 1.31 -9.53 -5.39
CA GLU A 50 1.37 -9.10 -6.78
C GLU A 50 1.32 -7.58 -6.86
N GLY A 51 2.13 -7.02 -7.76
CA GLY A 51 2.15 -5.58 -7.98
C GLY A 51 3.07 -4.81 -7.05
N ILE A 52 3.64 -5.46 -6.04
CA ILE A 52 4.51 -4.80 -5.09
C ILE A 52 5.97 -4.99 -5.50
N SER A 53 6.68 -3.87 -5.65
CA SER A 53 8.08 -3.88 -6.04
C SER A 53 9.00 -3.88 -4.83
N GLY A 54 8.53 -3.30 -3.72
CA GLY A 54 9.34 -3.25 -2.52
C GLY A 54 8.54 -2.80 -1.32
N VAL A 55 9.05 -3.15 -0.15
CA VAL A 55 8.42 -2.81 1.13
C VAL A 55 9.52 -2.37 2.07
N ASN A 56 9.25 -1.29 2.80
CA ASN A 56 10.11 -0.87 3.89
C ASN A 56 9.28 -0.81 5.16
N ILE A 57 9.79 -1.41 6.23
CA ILE A 57 9.12 -1.37 7.52
C ILE A 57 10.10 -0.81 8.54
N SER A 58 9.67 0.26 9.22
CA SER A 58 10.45 0.88 10.27
C SER A 58 9.73 0.72 11.59
N LEU A 59 10.47 0.30 12.61
CA LEU A 59 9.93 0.23 13.96
C LEU A 59 9.94 1.63 14.56
N GLU A 60 8.76 2.10 14.99
CA GLU A 60 8.63 3.44 15.55
C GLU A 60 8.61 3.40 17.06
N GLU A 61 7.88 2.44 17.64
CA GLU A 61 7.72 2.36 19.07
C GLU A 61 7.39 0.94 19.48
N VAL A 62 7.88 0.54 20.65
CA VAL A 62 7.57 -0.78 21.22
C VAL A 62 6.84 -0.55 22.53
N ASP A 63 5.63 -1.07 22.62
CA ASP A 63 4.84 -1.05 23.85
C ASP A 63 4.78 -2.44 24.46
N ALA A 64 4.04 -2.56 25.57
CA ALA A 64 3.96 -3.83 26.27
C ALA A 64 3.41 -4.95 25.40
N ASP A 65 2.39 -4.65 24.61
CA ASP A 65 1.70 -5.69 23.83
C ASP A 65 1.85 -5.55 22.32
N THR A 66 2.24 -4.39 21.85
CA THR A 66 2.29 -4.11 20.42
C THR A 66 3.52 -3.31 20.04
N ASP A 67 3.82 -3.39 18.75
CA ASP A 67 4.82 -2.55 18.11
C ASP A 67 4.09 -1.57 17.20
N SER A 68 4.48 -0.32 17.21
CA SER A 68 4.02 0.66 16.23
C SER A 68 5.04 0.69 15.11
N ILE A 69 4.58 0.43 13.90
CA ILE A 69 5.47 0.33 12.74
C ILE A 69 4.96 1.21 11.62
N LYS A 70 5.90 1.69 10.83
CA LYS A 70 5.60 2.44 9.61
C LYS A 70 5.93 1.55 8.43
N ILE A 71 4.97 1.36 7.55
CA ILE A 71 5.15 0.52 6.37
C ILE A 71 5.04 1.41 5.14
N THR A 72 6.08 1.37 4.31
CA THR A 72 6.07 2.04 3.01
C THR A 72 6.10 0.97 1.94
N ILE A 73 5.11 0.99 1.06
CA ILE A 73 4.97 0.01 0.00
C ILE A 73 5.03 0.74 -1.33
N GLU A 74 5.87 0.25 -2.23
CA GLU A 74 5.92 0.78 -3.59
C GLU A 74 5.70 -0.34 -4.59
N GLY A 75 5.11 0.00 -5.70
CA GLY A 75 4.84 -0.97 -6.73
C GLY A 75 4.08 -0.36 -7.88
N ASN A 76 3.31 -1.19 -8.53
CA ASN A 76 2.56 -0.79 -9.69
C ASN A 76 1.16 -1.37 -9.54
N ASN A 77 0.16 -0.50 -9.59
CA ASN A 77 -1.23 -0.92 -9.45
C ASN A 77 -1.44 -1.72 -8.16
N ILE A 78 -0.99 -1.15 -7.05
CA ILE A 78 -1.07 -1.82 -5.75
C ILE A 78 -2.53 -2.03 -5.37
N ASP A 79 -2.87 -3.27 -5.02
CA ASP A 79 -4.21 -3.62 -4.54
C ASP A 79 -4.24 -3.43 -3.03
N TYR A 80 -4.85 -2.33 -2.58
CA TYR A 80 -4.91 -2.03 -1.16
C TYR A 80 -5.68 -3.08 -0.38
N LYS A 81 -6.71 -3.69 -0.99
CA LYS A 81 -7.47 -4.73 -0.30
C LYS A 81 -6.58 -5.93 0.01
N ALA A 82 -5.71 -6.30 -0.92
CA ALA A 82 -4.77 -7.40 -0.70
C ALA A 82 -3.76 -7.05 0.39
N VAL A 83 -3.28 -5.81 0.41
CA VAL A 83 -2.37 -5.33 1.45
C VAL A 83 -3.05 -5.40 2.81
N LYS A 84 -4.26 -4.89 2.90
CA LYS A 84 -5.01 -4.87 4.14
C LYS A 84 -5.25 -6.28 4.66
N LYS A 85 -5.59 -7.20 3.76
CA LYS A 85 -5.82 -8.60 4.14
C LYS A 85 -4.54 -9.23 4.68
N ALA A 86 -3.43 -9.01 4.01
CA ALA A 86 -2.16 -9.57 4.44
C ALA A 86 -1.75 -9.06 5.81
N ILE A 87 -1.95 -7.77 6.05
CA ILE A 87 -1.65 -7.16 7.35
C ILE A 87 -2.55 -7.76 8.43
N SER A 88 -3.83 -7.90 8.13
CA SER A 88 -4.79 -8.51 9.05
C SER A 88 -4.41 -9.95 9.39
N GLU A 89 -3.95 -10.69 8.40
CA GLU A 89 -3.55 -12.09 8.62
C GLU A 89 -2.30 -12.20 9.48
N CYS A 90 -1.53 -11.14 9.60
CA CYS A 90 -0.41 -11.08 10.54
C CYS A 90 -0.86 -10.69 11.94
N GLY A 91 -2.15 -10.50 12.16
CA GLY A 91 -2.67 -10.08 13.44
C GLY A 91 -2.50 -8.59 13.69
N ALA A 92 -2.13 -7.84 12.68
CA ALA A 92 -1.87 -6.41 12.81
C ALA A 92 -3.07 -5.60 12.35
N VAL A 93 -3.10 -4.33 12.76
CA VAL A 93 -4.21 -3.42 12.46
C VAL A 93 -3.63 -2.14 11.86
N ILE A 94 -4.19 -1.71 10.74
CA ILE A 94 -3.82 -0.43 10.15
C ILE A 94 -4.45 0.66 11.00
N HIS A 95 -3.59 1.49 11.60
CA HIS A 95 -4.03 2.60 12.42
C HIS A 95 -4.41 3.79 11.54
N SER A 96 -3.59 4.08 10.55
CA SER A 96 -3.89 5.19 9.63
C SER A 96 -3.17 4.99 8.30
N ILE A 97 -3.72 5.59 7.27
CA ILE A 97 -3.06 5.71 5.98
C ILE A 97 -2.46 7.10 5.96
N ASP A 98 -1.13 7.16 5.98
CA ASP A 98 -0.43 8.42 6.14
C ASP A 98 0.00 9.05 4.82
N GLY A 99 -0.02 8.29 3.75
CA GLY A 99 0.31 8.83 2.44
C GLY A 99 -0.05 7.86 1.34
N VAL A 100 -0.33 8.41 0.18
CA VAL A 100 -0.57 7.63 -1.02
C VAL A 100 -0.06 8.42 -2.22
N SER A 101 0.53 7.70 -3.17
CA SER A 101 0.90 8.28 -4.44
C SER A 101 0.29 7.42 -5.54
N ALA A 102 -0.43 8.06 -6.44
CA ALA A 102 -1.13 7.36 -7.51
C ALA A 102 -0.89 8.09 -8.83
N GLY A 103 -1.02 7.37 -9.92
CA GLY A 103 -0.82 7.93 -11.24
C GLY A 103 0.29 7.20 -11.98
N MET A 104 0.86 7.87 -12.98
CA MET A 104 1.88 7.25 -13.80
C MET A 104 3.25 7.26 -13.14
N LYS A 105 3.44 8.11 -12.14
CA LYS A 105 4.70 8.16 -11.40
C LYS A 105 4.44 8.56 -9.98
N ILE A 106 5.42 8.26 -9.13
CA ILE A 106 5.38 8.65 -7.73
C ILE A 106 5.71 10.13 -7.64
N ILE A 107 4.90 10.83 -6.85
CA ILE A 107 5.17 12.24 -6.55
C ILE A 107 5.28 12.36 -5.04
N ASP A 108 6.39 12.88 -4.59
CA ASP A 108 6.64 13.03 -3.17
C ASP A 108 5.97 14.29 -2.64
N GLU A 109 5.68 14.26 -1.35
CA GLU A 109 5.16 15.42 -0.66
C GLU A 109 6.19 16.56 -0.74
N VAL A 110 5.67 17.77 -0.96
CA VAL A 110 6.54 18.96 -1.02
C VAL A 110 6.32 19.76 0.24
N ASN A 111 7.39 20.03 0.97
CA ASN A 111 7.31 20.86 2.16
C ASN A 111 7.25 22.33 1.75
N THR A 112 6.38 23.08 2.41
CA THR A 112 6.28 24.50 2.20
C THR A 112 6.55 25.23 3.52
N PRO A 113 6.77 26.56 3.50
CA PRO A 113 7.01 27.26 4.74
C PRO A 113 5.91 27.13 5.78
N GLN A 114 4.68 26.83 5.36
CA GLN A 114 3.55 26.65 6.25
C GLN A 114 3.47 25.27 6.87
N ASP A 115 4.29 24.34 6.43
CA ASP A 115 4.17 22.93 6.80
C ASP A 115 5.00 22.58 8.02
N ARG A 116 5.04 23.48 9.01
CA ARG A 116 5.82 23.20 10.23
C ARG A 116 4.96 23.27 11.45
#